data_1af91691b9f6799e33cb9b6eb4573565
#
_entry.id   1af91691b9f6799e33cb9b6eb4573565
#
_cell.length_a   1.000
_cell.length_b   1.000
_cell.length_c   1.000
_cell.angle_alpha   90.00
_cell.angle_beta   90.00
_cell.angle_gamma   90.00
#
_symmetry.space_group_name_H-M   'P 1'
#
loop_
_entity.id
_entity.type
_entity.pdbx_description
1 polymer ?
#
loop_
_entity_poly.entity_id
_entity_poly.type
_entity_poly.pdbx_seq_one_letter_code
_entity_poly.pdbx_strand_id
1 'polypeptide(L)'
;MKKLFRGLQLTGMLALAGVAHAQRALDLSRPNYYPRVIRLSHGTNAGRLLASFDAGKAGALYESPDNGKTWQHLTDVAEPTPPGMCCSGLFEVPKQVGATPAGTLFWATSVGTDKGGRGPCSIRLYRSLDGGRSWQFFNTPVSGFIGLWEPEFGLDAQGRLVVYYSSEERKASGYNQMLAHKVSTDGGLTWGEEVIDVGKADGHLRPGMAIVRRLPSGRYVMTYEICGLGCDAYVRTSPDGVSWGDPADPGQRIESTEGHHFAHAPTVAWAPQKGNPNGQLLAIGQLLLNNNDNALAPANGRVYMVNTQNGTGPWTETPAPVPVPDAKDNPCPNYSSQLLPGVDGLTVLEVALKFEGSTCQAFYQTAPLPAAPKPATRPRR
;
A
#
# COMPACT_ATOMS: atom_id res chain seq x y z
N MET A 1 -48.56 -22.46 54.92
CA MET A 1 -48.18 -21.28 54.14
C MET A 1 -46.64 -21.21 54.03
N LYS A 2 -46.06 -21.67 52.92
CA LYS A 2 -44.62 -21.64 52.68
C LYS A 2 -44.38 -20.59 51.57
N LYS A 3 -43.69 -19.49 51.89
CA LYS A 3 -43.26 -18.46 50.92
C LYS A 3 -41.97 -18.90 50.21
N LEU A 4 -42.04 -19.05 48.90
CA LEU A 4 -40.89 -19.21 48.02
C LEU A 4 -40.26 -17.83 47.78
N PHE A 5 -38.98 -17.66 48.15
CA PHE A 5 -38.13 -16.56 47.69
C PHE A 5 -37.48 -16.98 46.36
N ARG A 6 -37.76 -16.32 45.25
CA ARG A 6 -37.02 -16.41 44.01
C ARG A 6 -35.89 -15.37 44.06
N GLY A 7 -34.65 -15.85 44.15
CA GLY A 7 -33.48 -14.99 43.94
C GLY A 7 -33.28 -14.64 42.49
N LEU A 8 -33.21 -13.35 42.16
CA LEU A 8 -32.90 -12.81 40.86
C LEU A 8 -31.37 -12.75 40.78
N GLN A 9 -30.72 -13.62 39.97
CA GLN A 9 -29.30 -13.48 39.64
C GLN A 9 -29.17 -12.43 38.53
N LEU A 10 -28.62 -11.25 38.85
CA LEU A 10 -28.14 -10.27 37.90
C LEU A 10 -26.78 -10.73 37.37
N THR A 11 -26.73 -11.26 36.16
CA THR A 11 -25.49 -11.45 35.41
C THR A 11 -25.04 -10.11 34.87
N GLY A 12 -24.09 -9.47 35.54
CA GLY A 12 -23.46 -8.26 35.04
C GLY A 12 -22.58 -8.60 33.81
N MET A 13 -22.98 -8.20 32.62
CA MET A 13 -22.09 -8.11 31.48
C MET A 13 -21.14 -6.94 31.70
N LEU A 14 -19.87 -7.24 32.03
CA LEU A 14 -18.79 -6.26 31.91
C LEU A 14 -18.57 -6.01 30.42
N ALA A 15 -19.10 -4.92 29.89
CA ALA A 15 -18.67 -4.36 28.63
C ALA A 15 -17.24 -3.83 28.83
N LEU A 16 -16.26 -4.53 28.29
CA LEU A 16 -14.92 -3.98 28.09
C LEU A 16 -15.06 -2.85 27.07
N ALA A 17 -15.21 -1.62 27.57
CA ALA A 17 -15.06 -0.44 26.76
C ALA A 17 -13.58 -0.38 26.31
N GLY A 18 -13.32 -0.84 25.10
CA GLY A 18 -12.04 -0.60 24.45
C GLY A 18 -11.81 0.90 24.39
N VAL A 19 -10.72 1.36 25.00
CA VAL A 19 -10.29 2.76 24.90
C VAL A 19 -9.98 3.01 23.43
N ALA A 20 -10.92 3.61 22.70
CA ALA A 20 -10.68 4.09 21.34
C ALA A 20 -9.61 5.17 21.45
N HIS A 21 -8.37 4.83 21.11
CA HIS A 21 -7.33 5.83 20.98
C HIS A 21 -7.73 6.76 19.82
N ALA A 22 -7.80 8.05 20.07
CA ALA A 22 -8.11 9.01 19.03
C ALA A 22 -7.01 8.99 17.96
N GLN A 23 -7.41 9.04 16.68
CA GLN A 23 -6.47 9.22 15.56
C GLN A 23 -5.62 10.47 15.79
N ARG A 24 -4.33 10.41 15.43
CA ARG A 24 -3.38 11.50 15.64
C ARG A 24 -2.90 12.03 14.30
N ALA A 25 -2.75 13.35 14.20
CA ALA A 25 -2.03 13.95 13.09
C ALA A 25 -0.53 13.62 13.23
N LEU A 26 0.12 13.36 12.09
CA LEU A 26 1.54 13.04 12.07
C LEU A 26 2.37 14.34 12.15
N ASP A 27 2.07 15.31 11.31
CA ASP A 27 2.71 16.64 11.27
C ASP A 27 1.75 17.63 10.63
N LEU A 28 1.31 18.65 11.37
CA LEU A 28 0.40 19.69 10.90
C LEU A 28 1.13 20.90 10.29
N SER A 29 2.46 20.91 10.30
CA SER A 29 3.25 22.06 9.85
C SER A 29 3.33 22.19 8.33
N ARG A 30 3.07 21.11 7.58
CA ARG A 30 3.13 21.08 6.12
C ARG A 30 2.17 20.05 5.51
N PRO A 31 1.77 20.22 4.23
CA PRO A 31 0.98 19.23 3.54
C PRO A 31 1.79 17.93 3.33
N ASN A 32 1.09 16.80 3.38
CA ASN A 32 1.63 15.48 3.13
C ASN A 32 0.74 14.76 2.12
N TYR A 33 1.35 14.12 1.12
CA TYR A 33 0.66 13.33 0.11
C TYR A 33 1.33 11.97 -0.05
N TYR A 34 0.63 11.01 -0.63
CA TYR A 34 1.13 9.72 -1.06
C TYR A 34 1.94 8.96 0.01
N PRO A 35 1.31 8.55 1.12
CA PRO A 35 2.00 7.92 2.25
C PRO A 35 2.64 6.59 1.86
N ARG A 36 3.84 6.31 2.38
CA ARG A 36 4.47 5.00 2.41
C ARG A 36 5.02 4.76 3.79
N VAL A 37 4.80 3.56 4.32
CA VAL A 37 5.32 3.19 5.64
C VAL A 37 5.89 1.78 5.62
N ILE A 38 7.11 1.63 6.17
CA ILE A 38 7.79 0.34 6.30
C ILE A 38 8.31 0.15 7.72
N ARG A 39 8.53 -1.11 8.08
CA ARG A 39 9.25 -1.51 9.29
C ARG A 39 10.66 -1.93 8.89
N LEU A 40 11.66 -1.31 9.47
CA LEU A 40 13.05 -1.67 9.23
C LEU A 40 13.38 -3.00 9.90
N SER A 41 14.16 -3.82 9.22
CA SER A 41 14.48 -5.18 9.65
C SER A 41 15.98 -5.40 9.93
N HIS A 42 16.84 -4.41 9.62
CA HIS A 42 18.30 -4.59 9.68
C HIS A 42 18.99 -3.67 10.67
N GLY A 43 20.11 -4.19 11.20
CA GLY A 43 21.04 -3.46 12.05
C GLY A 43 20.40 -2.92 13.34
N THR A 44 20.95 -1.83 13.85
CA THR A 44 20.46 -1.14 15.05
C THR A 44 19.12 -0.43 14.84
N ASN A 45 18.64 -0.36 13.59
CA ASN A 45 17.36 0.24 13.22
C ASN A 45 16.21 -0.79 13.18
N ALA A 46 16.49 -2.08 13.40
CA ALA A 46 15.49 -3.14 13.34
C ALA A 46 14.31 -2.86 14.30
N GLY A 47 13.08 -2.98 13.78
CA GLY A 47 11.84 -2.67 14.50
C GLY A 47 11.38 -1.21 14.39
N ARG A 48 12.24 -0.25 14.09
CA ARG A 48 11.87 1.14 13.84
C ARG A 48 10.99 1.26 12.60
N LEU A 49 9.99 2.12 12.64
CA LEU A 49 9.18 2.43 11.47
C LEU A 49 9.75 3.66 10.77
N LEU A 50 9.66 3.64 9.45
CA LEU A 50 9.99 4.77 8.60
C LEU A 50 8.80 5.05 7.69
N ALA A 51 8.34 6.30 7.64
CA ALA A 51 7.30 6.77 6.75
C ALA A 51 7.85 7.84 5.80
N SER A 52 7.39 7.84 4.55
CA SER A 52 7.66 8.91 3.60
C SER A 52 6.37 9.49 3.04
N PHE A 53 6.41 10.78 2.72
CA PHE A 53 5.32 11.53 2.10
C PHE A 53 5.88 12.45 1.03
N ASP A 54 5.12 12.66 -0.03
CA ASP A 54 5.40 13.72 -0.98
C ASP A 54 5.01 15.07 -0.36
N ALA A 55 5.96 15.98 -0.26
CA ALA A 55 5.82 17.30 0.36
C ALA A 55 6.43 18.38 -0.53
N GLY A 56 5.72 18.75 -1.60
CA GLY A 56 6.19 19.73 -2.59
C GLY A 56 7.29 19.15 -3.49
N LYS A 57 8.55 19.60 -3.30
CA LYS A 57 9.72 19.15 -4.08
C LYS A 57 10.64 18.23 -3.26
N ALA A 58 10.11 17.58 -2.25
CA ALA A 58 10.88 16.70 -1.39
C ALA A 58 10.03 15.53 -0.90
N GLY A 59 10.66 14.39 -0.67
CA GLY A 59 10.12 13.32 0.13
C GLY A 59 10.37 13.60 1.60
N ALA A 60 9.32 13.86 2.39
CA ALA A 60 9.43 14.07 3.82
C ALA A 60 9.48 12.73 4.55
N LEU A 61 10.56 12.46 5.28
CA LEU A 61 10.75 11.22 6.04
C LEU A 61 10.47 11.45 7.52
N TYR A 62 9.72 10.53 8.11
CA TYR A 62 9.41 10.48 9.54
C TYR A 62 9.77 9.11 10.10
N GLU A 63 10.21 9.08 11.36
CA GLU A 63 10.51 7.84 12.05
C GLU A 63 9.66 7.66 13.31
N SER A 64 9.39 6.40 13.65
CA SER A 64 8.79 5.99 14.91
C SER A 64 9.64 4.91 15.56
N PRO A 65 10.16 5.14 16.78
CA PRO A 65 10.94 4.13 17.52
C PRO A 65 10.04 3.20 18.34
N ASP A 66 8.75 3.48 18.47
CA ASP A 66 7.82 2.89 19.43
C ASP A 66 6.61 2.21 18.77
N ASN A 67 6.84 1.67 17.56
CA ASN A 67 5.85 0.90 16.81
C ASN A 67 4.63 1.72 16.34
N GLY A 68 4.85 2.98 15.96
CA GLY A 68 3.83 3.87 15.43
C GLY A 68 3.02 4.64 16.48
N LYS A 69 3.42 4.61 17.77
CA LYS A 69 2.74 5.38 18.81
C LYS A 69 3.08 6.87 18.76
N THR A 70 4.32 7.19 18.43
CA THR A 70 4.81 8.55 18.21
C THR A 70 5.64 8.62 16.93
N TRP A 71 5.67 9.80 16.31
CA TRP A 71 6.42 10.07 15.10
C TRP A 71 7.19 11.38 15.24
N GLN A 72 8.37 11.41 14.64
CA GLN A 72 9.17 12.62 14.53
C GLN A 72 9.73 12.76 13.11
N HIS A 73 9.84 13.98 12.64
CA HIS A 73 10.51 14.28 11.36
C HIS A 73 11.97 13.84 11.44
N LEU A 74 12.43 13.12 10.43
CA LEU A 74 13.79 12.61 10.37
C LEU A 74 14.65 13.42 9.41
N THR A 75 14.20 13.59 8.16
CA THR A 75 14.91 14.32 7.12
C THR A 75 14.02 14.54 5.90
N ASP A 76 14.45 15.35 4.96
CA ASP A 76 13.84 15.50 3.64
C ASP A 76 14.79 15.00 2.55
N VAL A 77 14.25 14.23 1.60
CA VAL A 77 14.96 13.86 0.37
C VAL A 77 14.59 14.86 -0.71
N ALA A 78 15.47 15.79 -0.99
CA ALA A 78 15.23 16.82 -1.99
C ALA A 78 15.33 16.24 -3.41
N GLU A 79 14.30 16.52 -4.24
CA GLU A 79 14.30 16.23 -5.67
C GLU A 79 14.11 17.54 -6.43
N PRO A 80 15.20 18.18 -6.87
CA PRO A 80 15.14 19.51 -7.47
C PRO A 80 14.70 19.51 -8.94
N THR A 81 14.56 18.35 -9.59
CA THR A 81 14.24 18.28 -11.03
C THR A 81 12.88 18.92 -11.34
N PRO A 82 12.85 19.96 -12.23
CA PRO A 82 11.57 20.53 -12.66
C PRO A 82 10.79 19.55 -13.58
N PRO A 83 9.46 19.64 -13.63
CA PRO A 83 8.59 20.60 -12.94
C PRO A 83 8.26 20.19 -11.50
N GLY A 84 8.66 19.02 -11.03
CA GLY A 84 8.42 18.52 -9.69
C GLY A 84 8.41 17.00 -9.64
N MET A 85 7.96 16.48 -8.52
CA MET A 85 7.92 15.05 -8.23
C MET A 85 6.53 14.61 -7.76
N CYS A 86 6.25 13.30 -7.88
CA CYS A 86 5.10 12.66 -7.22
C CYS A 86 5.34 11.17 -6.95
N CYS A 87 4.43 10.65 -6.16
CA CYS A 87 4.11 9.22 -6.11
C CYS A 87 5.31 8.38 -5.65
N SER A 88 5.99 8.81 -4.58
CA SER A 88 7.23 8.18 -4.12
C SER A 88 7.01 6.79 -3.52
N GLY A 89 7.96 5.88 -3.75
CA GLY A 89 8.09 4.57 -3.13
C GLY A 89 9.19 4.53 -2.07
N LEU A 90 9.02 3.67 -1.06
CA LEU A 90 9.99 3.47 0.02
C LEU A 90 10.21 1.97 0.25
N PHE A 91 11.47 1.53 0.25
CA PHE A 91 11.80 0.11 0.34
C PHE A 91 13.11 -0.13 1.11
N GLU A 92 13.15 -1.14 1.97
CA GLU A 92 14.37 -1.67 2.58
C GLU A 92 14.78 -2.93 1.84
N VAL A 93 16.04 -2.99 1.38
CA VAL A 93 16.60 -4.17 0.71
C VAL A 93 16.77 -5.29 1.73
N PRO A 94 15.99 -6.40 1.64
CA PRO A 94 15.93 -7.40 2.72
C PRO A 94 17.12 -8.36 2.73
N LYS A 95 17.92 -8.42 1.68
CA LYS A 95 19.15 -9.19 1.58
C LYS A 95 20.08 -8.55 0.56
N GLN A 96 21.35 -8.85 0.60
CA GLN A 96 22.31 -8.32 -0.37
C GLN A 96 21.91 -8.70 -1.81
N VAL A 97 21.94 -7.71 -2.71
CA VAL A 97 21.74 -7.88 -4.15
C VAL A 97 22.90 -7.21 -4.89
N GLY A 98 23.73 -8.00 -5.56
CA GLY A 98 24.95 -7.47 -6.19
C GLY A 98 25.80 -6.68 -5.19
N ALA A 99 26.11 -5.43 -5.50
CA ALA A 99 26.89 -4.53 -4.64
C ALA A 99 26.05 -3.82 -3.57
N THR A 100 24.72 -3.96 -3.56
CA THR A 100 23.83 -3.28 -2.60
C THR A 100 23.62 -4.15 -1.36
N PRO A 101 24.09 -3.73 -0.17
CA PRO A 101 23.94 -4.50 1.08
C PRO A 101 22.50 -4.63 1.53
N ALA A 102 22.21 -5.67 2.33
CA ALA A 102 20.99 -5.76 3.12
C ALA A 102 20.87 -4.54 4.06
N GLY A 103 19.64 -4.06 4.27
CA GLY A 103 19.37 -2.86 5.09
C GLY A 103 19.57 -1.53 4.37
N THR A 104 20.06 -1.53 3.11
CA THR A 104 20.03 -0.33 2.27
C THR A 104 18.57 0.11 2.08
N LEU A 105 18.31 1.39 2.30
CA LEU A 105 17.01 1.97 2.01
C LEU A 105 17.01 2.60 0.62
N PHE A 106 15.94 2.36 -0.12
CA PHE A 106 15.62 3.03 -1.37
C PHE A 106 14.39 3.92 -1.19
N TRP A 107 14.50 5.14 -1.69
CA TRP A 107 13.39 6.05 -1.93
C TRP A 107 13.42 6.43 -3.40
N ALA A 108 12.30 6.26 -4.08
CA ALA A 108 12.22 6.60 -5.50
C ALA A 108 10.98 7.45 -5.77
N THR A 109 11.08 8.30 -6.76
CA THR A 109 9.99 9.21 -7.15
C THR A 109 9.93 9.40 -8.65
N SER A 110 8.73 9.67 -9.15
CA SER A 110 8.51 10.10 -10.53
C SER A 110 8.82 11.58 -10.66
N VAL A 111 9.54 11.96 -11.71
CA VAL A 111 9.88 13.37 -11.98
C VAL A 111 9.66 13.71 -13.46
N GLY A 112 9.53 15.00 -13.74
CA GLY A 112 9.46 15.51 -15.11
C GLY A 112 8.11 15.41 -15.78
N THR A 113 7.11 14.82 -15.13
CA THR A 113 5.75 14.74 -15.63
C THR A 113 4.91 15.83 -15.02
N ASP A 114 4.42 16.76 -15.80
CA ASP A 114 3.42 17.68 -15.32
C ASP A 114 2.12 17.58 -16.14
N LYS A 115 1.01 17.55 -15.43
CA LYS A 115 -0.37 17.86 -15.90
C LYS A 115 -0.71 17.51 -17.35
N GLY A 116 -0.25 16.32 -17.84
CA GLY A 116 -0.55 15.85 -19.18
C GLY A 116 0.32 16.43 -20.29
N GLY A 117 1.42 17.11 -19.93
CA GLY A 117 2.44 17.53 -20.88
C GLY A 117 3.34 16.38 -21.31
N ARG A 118 3.78 16.42 -22.56
CA ARG A 118 4.87 15.57 -23.04
C ARG A 118 6.20 16.26 -22.75
N GLY A 119 7.13 15.53 -22.14
CA GLY A 119 8.46 16.05 -21.84
C GLY A 119 9.30 15.01 -21.14
N PRO A 120 10.61 15.24 -20.98
CA PRO A 120 11.47 14.29 -20.29
C PRO A 120 10.92 13.93 -18.92
N CYS A 121 10.75 12.63 -18.67
CA CYS A 121 10.31 12.10 -17.39
C CYS A 121 11.17 10.92 -16.98
N SER A 122 11.23 10.65 -15.69
CA SER A 122 12.01 9.50 -15.18
C SER A 122 11.56 9.09 -13.79
N ILE A 123 11.89 7.85 -13.43
CA ILE A 123 11.89 7.40 -12.05
C ILE A 123 13.31 7.60 -11.52
N ARG A 124 13.46 8.42 -10.48
CA ARG A 124 14.75 8.71 -9.83
C ARG A 124 14.86 7.96 -8.53
N LEU A 125 15.97 7.27 -8.35
CA LEU A 125 16.25 6.42 -7.19
C LEU A 125 17.30 7.05 -6.30
N TYR A 126 17.00 7.17 -5.03
CA TYR A 126 17.88 7.62 -3.95
C TYR A 126 18.14 6.45 -3.00
N ARG A 127 19.32 6.42 -2.39
CA ARG A 127 19.66 5.42 -1.37
C ARG A 127 20.13 6.06 -0.08
N SER A 128 19.86 5.37 1.03
CA SER A 128 20.42 5.63 2.35
C SER A 128 21.10 4.37 2.88
N LEU A 129 22.27 4.54 3.51
CA LEU A 129 23.05 3.47 4.17
C LEU A 129 23.09 3.64 5.69
N ASP A 130 22.42 4.67 6.23
CA ASP A 130 22.46 5.06 7.64
C ASP A 130 21.06 5.03 8.31
N GLY A 131 20.16 4.21 7.75
CA GLY A 131 18.81 4.04 8.27
C GLY A 131 17.88 5.22 7.98
N GLY A 132 18.08 5.92 6.88
CA GLY A 132 17.21 6.99 6.41
C GLY A 132 17.60 8.39 6.88
N ARG A 133 18.73 8.58 7.55
CA ARG A 133 19.17 9.89 8.04
C ARG A 133 19.77 10.77 6.96
N SER A 134 20.49 10.15 6.02
CA SER A 134 21.01 10.85 4.83
C SER A 134 20.69 10.05 3.56
N TRP A 135 20.51 10.78 2.45
CA TRP A 135 20.12 10.23 1.17
C TRP A 135 20.99 10.77 0.05
N GLN A 136 21.33 9.91 -0.88
CA GLN A 136 22.10 10.27 -2.05
C GLN A 136 21.39 9.78 -3.30
N PHE A 137 21.36 10.61 -4.34
CA PHE A 137 20.97 10.15 -5.66
C PHE A 137 21.81 8.92 -6.04
N PHE A 138 21.14 7.87 -6.49
CA PHE A 138 21.80 6.62 -6.79
C PHE A 138 21.75 6.26 -8.28
N ASN A 139 20.53 6.28 -8.86
CA ASN A 139 20.34 5.88 -10.26
C ASN A 139 19.01 6.40 -10.82
N THR A 140 18.81 6.17 -12.12
CA THR A 140 17.56 6.40 -12.86
C THR A 140 17.14 5.09 -13.50
N PRO A 141 16.33 4.25 -12.83
CA PRO A 141 15.89 2.96 -13.35
C PRO A 141 15.15 3.03 -14.67
N VAL A 142 14.33 4.07 -14.84
CA VAL A 142 13.47 4.26 -16.01
C VAL A 142 13.51 5.73 -16.43
N SER A 143 13.64 5.95 -17.73
CA SER A 143 13.53 7.27 -18.37
C SER A 143 12.56 7.19 -19.54
N GLY A 144 11.81 8.25 -19.77
CA GLY A 144 10.79 8.33 -20.82
C GLY A 144 10.49 9.76 -21.20
N PHE A 145 9.38 9.95 -21.92
CA PHE A 145 8.97 11.24 -22.46
C PHE A 145 7.47 11.53 -22.36
N ILE A 146 6.65 10.55 -21.96
CA ILE A 146 5.18 10.70 -21.93
C ILE A 146 4.65 10.66 -20.50
N GLY A 147 5.03 9.64 -19.74
CA GLY A 147 4.60 9.51 -18.34
C GLY A 147 5.13 8.25 -17.67
N LEU A 148 5.76 8.40 -16.52
CA LEU A 148 6.27 7.33 -15.68
C LEU A 148 5.87 7.64 -14.24
N TRP A 149 5.18 6.68 -13.55
CA TRP A 149 4.52 6.95 -12.28
C TRP A 149 4.74 5.81 -11.27
N GLU A 150 4.64 6.14 -9.98
CA GLU A 150 4.34 5.22 -8.87
C GLU A 150 5.33 4.06 -8.73
N PRO A 151 6.64 4.32 -8.55
CA PRO A 151 7.60 3.25 -8.38
C PRO A 151 7.35 2.45 -7.10
N GLU A 152 7.31 1.12 -7.24
CA GLU A 152 7.28 0.15 -6.15
C GLU A 152 8.46 -0.81 -6.30
N PHE A 153 9.03 -1.27 -5.18
CA PHE A 153 10.19 -2.16 -5.20
C PHE A 153 9.92 -3.49 -4.50
N GLY A 154 10.63 -4.52 -4.97
CA GLY A 154 10.62 -5.84 -4.36
C GLY A 154 11.84 -6.64 -4.75
N LEU A 155 11.96 -7.84 -4.19
CA LEU A 155 12.85 -8.87 -4.72
C LEU A 155 12.00 -9.96 -5.36
N ASP A 156 12.43 -10.45 -6.52
CA ASP A 156 11.83 -11.63 -7.13
C ASP A 156 12.24 -12.94 -6.42
N ALA A 157 11.73 -14.08 -6.90
CA ALA A 157 12.02 -15.38 -6.31
C ALA A 157 13.51 -15.76 -6.39
N GLN A 158 14.26 -15.24 -7.38
CA GLN A 158 15.69 -15.41 -7.53
C GLN A 158 16.49 -14.43 -6.64
N GLY A 159 15.81 -13.46 -6.02
CA GLY A 159 16.41 -12.45 -5.17
C GLY A 159 17.05 -11.30 -5.92
N ARG A 160 16.64 -11.07 -7.15
CA ARG A 160 17.00 -9.90 -7.94
C ARG A 160 16.10 -8.73 -7.54
N LEU A 161 16.62 -7.51 -7.63
CA LEU A 161 15.84 -6.32 -7.37
C LEU A 161 14.87 -6.05 -8.54
N VAL A 162 13.63 -5.73 -8.22
CA VAL A 162 12.59 -5.40 -9.20
C VAL A 162 12.06 -4.00 -8.90
N VAL A 163 11.90 -3.18 -9.92
CA VAL A 163 11.12 -1.95 -9.89
C VAL A 163 9.86 -2.14 -10.73
N TYR A 164 8.69 -1.97 -10.11
CA TYR A 164 7.40 -1.92 -10.78
C TYR A 164 6.98 -0.47 -10.91
N TYR A 165 6.30 -0.11 -11.99
CA TYR A 165 5.89 1.27 -12.24
C TYR A 165 4.75 1.32 -13.26
N SER A 166 4.04 2.45 -13.28
CA SER A 166 3.07 2.75 -14.32
C SER A 166 3.76 3.51 -15.45
N SER A 167 3.48 3.12 -16.71
CA SER A 167 4.12 3.68 -17.90
C SER A 167 3.10 4.06 -18.97
N GLU A 168 3.19 5.27 -19.47
CA GLU A 168 2.45 5.80 -20.61
C GLU A 168 3.29 5.81 -21.90
N GLU A 169 4.52 5.30 -21.87
CA GLU A 169 5.49 5.41 -22.96
C GLU A 169 5.07 4.67 -24.23
N ARG A 170 4.13 3.73 -24.15
CA ARG A 170 3.63 2.96 -25.29
C ARG A 170 2.29 3.45 -25.85
N LYS A 171 1.92 4.72 -25.64
CA LYS A 171 0.70 5.31 -26.23
C LYS A 171 0.66 5.19 -27.75
N ALA A 172 1.79 5.37 -28.44
CA ALA A 172 1.88 5.17 -29.88
C ALA A 172 1.63 3.72 -30.34
N SER A 173 1.78 2.74 -29.44
CA SER A 173 1.49 1.32 -29.67
C SER A 173 0.09 0.91 -29.19
N GLY A 174 -0.78 1.89 -28.89
CA GLY A 174 -2.18 1.65 -28.51
C GLY A 174 -2.43 1.45 -27.03
N TYR A 175 -1.42 1.50 -26.15
CA TYR A 175 -1.64 1.47 -24.70
C TYR A 175 -1.98 2.86 -24.16
N ASN A 176 -3.04 3.01 -23.39
CA ASN A 176 -3.27 4.26 -22.67
C ASN A 176 -2.27 4.41 -21.51
N GLN A 177 -2.18 3.38 -20.66
CA GLN A 177 -1.15 3.18 -19.63
C GLN A 177 -0.97 1.68 -19.42
N MET A 178 0.17 1.27 -18.90
CA MET A 178 0.45 -0.11 -18.52
C MET A 178 1.19 -0.15 -17.19
N LEU A 179 1.03 -1.23 -16.42
CA LEU A 179 1.97 -1.61 -15.38
C LEU A 179 3.10 -2.40 -16.00
N ALA A 180 4.31 -2.05 -15.65
CA ALA A 180 5.51 -2.70 -16.13
C ALA A 180 6.53 -2.87 -15.01
N HIS A 181 7.52 -3.73 -15.25
CA HIS A 181 8.66 -3.85 -14.36
C HIS A 181 9.98 -3.94 -15.12
N LYS A 182 11.06 -3.67 -14.39
CA LYS A 182 12.45 -3.98 -14.78
C LYS A 182 13.16 -4.70 -13.64
N VAL A 183 14.15 -5.53 -14.00
CA VAL A 183 14.93 -6.33 -13.05
C VAL A 183 16.38 -5.88 -13.04
N SER A 184 16.97 -5.82 -11.85
CA SER A 184 18.40 -5.57 -11.65
C SER A 184 19.04 -6.74 -10.90
N THR A 185 20.17 -7.25 -11.41
CA THR A 185 20.99 -8.32 -10.79
C THR A 185 22.14 -7.78 -9.99
N ASP A 186 22.47 -6.50 -10.15
CA ASP A 186 23.63 -5.83 -9.57
C ASP A 186 23.30 -4.84 -8.44
N GLY A 187 22.04 -4.92 -7.94
CA GLY A 187 21.58 -4.11 -6.82
C GLY A 187 21.11 -2.71 -7.20
N GLY A 188 20.63 -2.52 -8.43
CA GLY A 188 20.07 -1.27 -8.92
C GLY A 188 21.06 -0.37 -9.68
N LEU A 189 22.26 -0.87 -9.97
CA LEU A 189 23.23 -0.13 -10.80
C LEU A 189 22.83 -0.14 -12.27
N THR A 190 22.39 -1.30 -12.76
CA THR A 190 21.84 -1.45 -14.12
C THR A 190 20.50 -2.16 -14.07
N TRP A 191 19.67 -1.92 -15.10
CA TRP A 191 18.30 -2.44 -15.18
C TRP A 191 18.10 -3.08 -16.56
N GLY A 192 17.42 -4.24 -16.54
CA GLY A 192 17.07 -4.99 -17.75
C GLY A 192 15.97 -4.33 -18.57
N GLU A 193 15.46 -5.09 -19.54
CA GLU A 193 14.38 -4.66 -20.42
C GLU A 193 13.07 -4.49 -19.65
N GLU A 194 12.19 -3.61 -20.18
CA GLU A 194 10.83 -3.42 -19.68
C GLU A 194 9.95 -4.61 -20.03
N VAL A 195 9.27 -5.18 -19.04
CA VAL A 195 8.27 -6.23 -19.19
C VAL A 195 6.90 -5.69 -18.78
N ILE A 196 5.88 -5.90 -19.59
CA ILE A 196 4.50 -5.48 -19.30
C ILE A 196 3.85 -6.50 -18.37
N ASP A 197 3.34 -6.04 -17.23
CA ASP A 197 2.64 -6.87 -16.24
C ASP A 197 1.12 -6.83 -16.43
N VAL A 198 0.56 -5.62 -16.62
CA VAL A 198 -0.86 -5.39 -16.87
C VAL A 198 -0.99 -4.29 -17.92
N GLY A 199 -1.75 -4.54 -18.97
CA GLY A 199 -1.99 -3.55 -20.02
C GLY A 199 -2.59 -4.17 -21.27
N LYS A 200 -3.37 -3.39 -21.99
CA LYS A 200 -3.99 -3.80 -23.25
C LYS A 200 -3.89 -2.70 -24.27
N ALA A 201 -3.49 -3.06 -25.50
CA ALA A 201 -3.35 -2.10 -26.60
C ALA A 201 -4.72 -1.79 -27.24
N ASP A 202 -5.66 -1.27 -26.45
CA ASP A 202 -7.01 -0.86 -26.89
C ASP A 202 -7.27 0.65 -26.72
N GLY A 203 -6.27 1.40 -26.26
CA GLY A 203 -6.33 2.84 -25.99
C GLY A 203 -7.23 3.25 -24.82
N HIS A 204 -7.82 2.29 -24.11
CA HIS A 204 -8.85 2.54 -23.10
C HIS A 204 -8.33 2.26 -21.67
N LEU A 205 -7.77 1.07 -21.45
CA LEU A 205 -7.36 0.66 -20.11
C LEU A 205 -6.14 1.44 -19.63
N ARG A 206 -6.22 1.92 -18.38
CA ARG A 206 -5.17 2.67 -17.72
C ARG A 206 -4.88 2.06 -16.33
N PRO A 207 -4.23 0.86 -16.28
CA PRO A 207 -3.80 0.26 -15.01
C PRO A 207 -2.69 1.09 -14.37
N GLY A 208 -2.73 1.22 -13.03
CA GLY A 208 -1.78 2.04 -12.28
C GLY A 208 -1.65 1.63 -10.81
N MET A 209 -0.69 2.24 -10.10
CA MET A 209 -0.52 2.16 -8.65
C MET A 209 -0.27 0.74 -8.12
N ALA A 210 0.63 -0.01 -8.76
CA ALA A 210 0.98 -1.36 -8.32
C ALA A 210 1.61 -1.38 -6.92
N ILE A 211 1.08 -2.22 -6.03
CA ILE A 211 1.70 -2.55 -4.74
C ILE A 211 1.93 -4.05 -4.70
N VAL A 212 3.19 -4.47 -4.52
CA VAL A 212 3.60 -5.86 -4.58
C VAL A 212 4.05 -6.37 -3.23
N ARG A 213 3.57 -7.54 -2.82
CA ARG A 213 3.99 -8.20 -1.56
C ARG A 213 4.33 -9.66 -1.82
N ARG A 214 5.46 -10.10 -1.27
CA ARG A 214 5.83 -11.51 -1.21
C ARG A 214 5.13 -12.18 -0.03
N LEU A 215 4.51 -13.33 -0.28
CA LEU A 215 3.82 -14.13 0.73
C LEU A 215 4.77 -15.17 1.35
N PRO A 216 4.49 -15.68 2.57
CA PRO A 216 5.28 -16.76 3.18
C PRO A 216 5.37 -18.03 2.33
N SER A 217 4.36 -18.29 1.51
CA SER A 217 4.35 -19.40 0.54
C SER A 217 5.40 -19.28 -0.57
N GLY A 218 6.09 -18.13 -0.64
CA GLY A 218 7.00 -17.79 -1.75
C GLY A 218 6.31 -17.18 -2.96
N ARG A 219 4.97 -17.21 -3.04
CA ARG A 219 4.18 -16.52 -4.07
C ARG A 219 4.16 -15.01 -3.81
N TYR A 220 3.71 -14.28 -4.82
CA TYR A 220 3.57 -12.82 -4.77
C TYR A 220 2.12 -12.43 -5.04
N VAL A 221 1.71 -11.32 -4.46
CA VAL A 221 0.45 -10.64 -4.75
C VAL A 221 0.73 -9.22 -5.19
N MET A 222 0.01 -8.75 -6.20
CA MET A 222 0.00 -7.38 -6.68
C MET A 222 -1.42 -6.85 -6.62
N THR A 223 -1.63 -5.68 -6.01
CA THR A 223 -2.87 -4.90 -6.15
C THR A 223 -2.61 -3.66 -6.98
N TYR A 224 -3.60 -3.22 -7.73
CA TYR A 224 -3.54 -2.06 -8.63
C TYR A 224 -4.95 -1.58 -8.96
N GLU A 225 -5.07 -0.39 -9.52
CA GLU A 225 -6.32 0.09 -10.10
C GLU A 225 -6.32 -0.07 -11.63
N ILE A 226 -7.50 -0.11 -12.25
CA ILE A 226 -7.63 0.01 -13.71
C ILE A 226 -8.64 1.10 -14.04
N CYS A 227 -8.17 2.31 -14.32
CA CYS A 227 -9.00 3.33 -14.90
C CYS A 227 -9.36 2.95 -16.35
N GLY A 228 -10.60 3.26 -16.76
CA GLY A 228 -11.23 2.64 -17.92
C GLY A 228 -12.17 1.48 -17.54
N LEU A 229 -11.97 0.90 -16.32
CA LEU A 229 -12.90 -0.04 -15.68
C LEU A 229 -13.34 0.51 -14.31
N GLY A 230 -13.76 1.78 -14.26
CA GLY A 230 -14.20 2.44 -13.02
C GLY A 230 -13.08 2.89 -12.09
N CYS A 231 -11.81 2.73 -12.46
CA CYS A 231 -10.65 2.80 -11.56
C CYS A 231 -10.76 1.80 -10.38
N ASP A 232 -11.49 0.69 -10.60
CA ASP A 232 -11.67 -0.35 -9.59
C ASP A 232 -10.32 -0.99 -9.20
N ALA A 233 -10.26 -1.47 -7.96
CA ALA A 233 -9.10 -2.17 -7.43
C ALA A 233 -9.08 -3.64 -7.84
N TYR A 234 -7.96 -4.09 -8.37
CA TYR A 234 -7.73 -5.46 -8.82
C TYR A 234 -6.59 -6.12 -8.06
N VAL A 235 -6.56 -7.45 -8.09
CA VAL A 235 -5.51 -8.27 -7.52
C VAL A 235 -5.07 -9.36 -8.50
N ARG A 236 -3.76 -9.61 -8.53
CA ARG A 236 -3.13 -10.73 -9.23
C ARG A 236 -2.14 -11.44 -8.33
N THR A 237 -1.81 -12.68 -8.67
CA THR A 237 -0.76 -13.45 -8.01
C THR A 237 0.30 -13.90 -9.02
N SER A 238 1.54 -14.00 -8.55
CA SER A 238 2.68 -14.49 -9.34
C SER A 238 3.42 -15.58 -8.57
N PRO A 239 3.99 -16.58 -9.25
CA PRO A 239 4.84 -17.59 -8.61
C PRO A 239 6.22 -17.04 -8.22
N ASP A 240 6.68 -15.96 -8.87
CA ASP A 240 8.08 -15.53 -8.82
C ASP A 240 8.29 -14.01 -8.69
N GLY A 241 7.21 -13.22 -8.77
CA GLY A 241 7.24 -11.76 -8.68
C GLY A 241 7.51 -11.03 -10.00
N VAL A 242 7.75 -11.76 -11.10
CA VAL A 242 8.00 -11.20 -12.44
C VAL A 242 7.13 -11.83 -13.52
N SER A 243 6.50 -12.95 -13.25
CA SER A 243 5.58 -13.64 -14.16
C SER A 243 4.15 -13.43 -13.69
N TRP A 244 3.43 -12.46 -14.29
CA TRP A 244 2.09 -12.05 -13.85
C TRP A 244 0.95 -12.60 -14.74
N GLY A 245 1.24 -13.49 -15.70
CA GLY A 245 0.26 -14.07 -16.64
C GLY A 245 0.04 -13.18 -17.86
N ASP A 246 -1.13 -13.33 -18.51
CA ASP A 246 -1.47 -12.50 -19.68
C ASP A 246 -1.65 -11.03 -19.27
N PRO A 247 -0.88 -10.08 -19.83
CA PRO A 247 -1.04 -8.68 -19.51
C PRO A 247 -2.42 -8.10 -19.85
N ALA A 248 -3.12 -8.66 -20.83
CA ALA A 248 -4.44 -8.20 -21.25
C ALA A 248 -5.57 -8.63 -20.32
N ASP A 249 -5.35 -9.63 -19.47
CA ASP A 249 -6.30 -10.02 -18.43
C ASP A 249 -6.30 -8.97 -17.31
N PRO A 250 -7.43 -8.35 -16.91
CA PRO A 250 -7.48 -7.37 -15.83
C PRO A 250 -7.18 -7.94 -14.45
N GLY A 251 -7.16 -9.25 -14.25
CA GLY A 251 -7.09 -9.88 -12.94
C GLY A 251 -8.43 -9.96 -12.23
N GLN A 252 -8.41 -10.23 -10.92
CA GLN A 252 -9.62 -10.34 -10.11
C GLN A 252 -9.92 -9.00 -9.42
N ARG A 253 -11.14 -8.46 -9.58
CA ARG A 253 -11.57 -7.29 -8.82
C ARG A 253 -11.64 -7.61 -7.33
N ILE A 254 -11.21 -6.69 -6.46
CA ILE A 254 -11.30 -6.83 -5.01
C ILE A 254 -12.73 -6.51 -4.58
N GLU A 255 -13.49 -7.54 -4.20
CA GLU A 255 -14.90 -7.43 -3.82
C GLU A 255 -15.13 -8.00 -2.43
N SER A 256 -15.95 -7.32 -1.64
CA SER A 256 -16.36 -7.78 -0.32
C SER A 256 -17.59 -8.69 -0.37
N THR A 257 -17.74 -9.52 0.67
CA THR A 257 -18.94 -10.33 0.90
C THR A 257 -20.18 -9.47 1.17
N GLU A 258 -19.96 -8.21 1.54
CA GLU A 258 -21.00 -7.21 1.81
C GLU A 258 -21.54 -6.55 0.54
N GLY A 259 -20.95 -6.87 -0.64
CA GLY A 259 -21.41 -6.39 -1.94
C GLY A 259 -20.78 -5.05 -2.34
N HIS A 260 -19.57 -4.80 -1.91
CA HIS A 260 -18.83 -3.59 -2.23
C HIS A 260 -17.49 -3.91 -2.88
N HIS A 261 -16.89 -2.90 -3.53
CA HIS A 261 -15.54 -2.95 -4.07
C HIS A 261 -14.80 -1.63 -3.82
N PHE A 262 -13.48 -1.68 -3.86
CA PHE A 262 -12.68 -0.45 -3.82
C PHE A 262 -12.44 0.11 -5.21
N ALA A 263 -12.40 1.44 -5.29
CA ALA A 263 -11.88 2.19 -6.42
C ALA A 263 -10.80 3.18 -5.95
N HIS A 264 -9.87 3.48 -6.86
CA HIS A 264 -8.72 4.37 -6.71
C HIS A 264 -7.69 3.97 -5.65
N ALA A 265 -6.44 4.12 -6.00
CA ALA A 265 -5.26 4.09 -5.15
C ALA A 265 -5.18 2.90 -4.16
N PRO A 266 -5.39 1.64 -4.59
CA PRO A 266 -5.39 0.50 -3.68
C PRO A 266 -3.99 0.22 -3.14
N THR A 267 -3.93 -0.21 -1.86
CA THR A 267 -2.71 -0.76 -1.26
C THR A 267 -2.99 -2.10 -0.61
N VAL A 268 -1.94 -2.92 -0.47
CA VAL A 268 -2.04 -4.23 0.18
C VAL A 268 -0.89 -4.46 1.16
N ALA A 269 -1.21 -5.07 2.29
CA ALA A 269 -0.24 -5.57 3.26
C ALA A 269 -0.53 -7.03 3.59
N TRP A 270 0.52 -7.78 3.97
CA TRP A 270 0.37 -9.12 4.52
C TRP A 270 0.58 -9.09 6.03
N ALA A 271 -0.28 -9.81 6.77
CA ALA A 271 -0.20 -9.98 8.22
C ALA A 271 -0.13 -11.46 8.60
N PRO A 272 0.69 -11.86 9.58
CA PRO A 272 0.58 -13.17 10.17
C PRO A 272 -0.79 -13.32 10.87
N GLN A 273 -1.32 -14.55 10.86
CA GLN A 273 -2.59 -14.87 11.52
C GLN A 273 -2.47 -16.19 12.28
N LYS A 274 -2.77 -16.17 13.57
CA LYS A 274 -2.71 -17.37 14.40
C LYS A 274 -3.63 -18.47 13.85
N GLY A 275 -3.07 -19.66 13.61
CA GLY A 275 -3.82 -20.80 13.09
C GLY A 275 -3.99 -20.82 11.57
N ASN A 276 -3.49 -19.82 10.84
CA ASN A 276 -3.45 -19.78 9.39
C ASN A 276 -2.00 -19.57 8.91
N PRO A 277 -1.32 -20.60 8.38
CA PRO A 277 0.05 -20.48 7.91
C PRO A 277 0.21 -19.53 6.71
N ASN A 278 -0.87 -19.28 5.96
CA ASN A 278 -0.86 -18.30 4.87
C ASN A 278 -0.97 -16.86 5.37
N GLY A 279 -1.33 -16.65 6.65
CA GLY A 279 -1.64 -15.32 7.17
C GLY A 279 -2.91 -14.73 6.55
N GLN A 280 -2.94 -13.42 6.44
CA GLN A 280 -4.05 -12.69 5.83
C GLN A 280 -3.52 -11.49 5.04
N LEU A 281 -4.21 -11.14 3.97
CA LEU A 281 -4.01 -9.90 3.23
C LEU A 281 -4.97 -8.84 3.75
N LEU A 282 -4.49 -7.62 3.84
CA LEU A 282 -5.25 -6.43 4.19
C LEU A 282 -5.18 -5.50 2.99
N ALA A 283 -6.31 -5.16 2.39
CA ALA A 283 -6.37 -4.22 1.27
C ALA A 283 -7.22 -3.01 1.65
N ILE A 284 -6.80 -1.83 1.21
CA ILE A 284 -7.57 -0.58 1.32
C ILE A 284 -7.48 0.19 0.02
N GLY A 285 -8.59 0.78 -0.40
CA GLY A 285 -8.67 1.70 -1.54
C GLY A 285 -9.22 3.04 -1.08
N GLN A 286 -9.20 4.01 -1.96
CA GLN A 286 -9.66 5.36 -1.64
C GLN A 286 -11.16 5.42 -1.43
N LEU A 287 -11.93 4.86 -2.37
CA LEU A 287 -13.39 4.85 -2.36
C LEU A 287 -13.92 3.44 -2.14
N LEU A 288 -15.01 3.32 -1.41
CA LEU A 288 -15.81 2.11 -1.32
C LEU A 288 -17.12 2.31 -2.07
N LEU A 289 -17.36 1.49 -3.08
CA LEU A 289 -18.50 1.58 -3.97
C LEU A 289 -19.39 0.33 -3.86
N ASN A 290 -20.69 0.50 -4.06
CA ASN A 290 -21.63 -0.62 -4.19
C ASN A 290 -21.38 -1.36 -5.52
N ASN A 291 -21.41 -2.68 -5.51
CA ASN A 291 -21.25 -3.49 -6.73
C ASN A 291 -22.38 -3.31 -7.74
N ASN A 292 -23.59 -2.90 -7.28
CA ASN A 292 -24.76 -2.85 -8.13
C ASN A 292 -24.91 -1.57 -8.95
N ASP A 293 -24.47 -0.43 -8.41
CA ASP A 293 -24.73 0.89 -8.99
C ASP A 293 -23.50 1.83 -9.01
N ASN A 294 -22.36 1.36 -8.50
CA ASN A 294 -21.13 2.13 -8.33
C ASN A 294 -21.32 3.44 -7.52
N ALA A 295 -22.39 3.55 -6.75
CA ALA A 295 -22.54 4.64 -5.81
C ALA A 295 -21.66 4.44 -4.58
N LEU A 296 -21.30 5.54 -3.90
CA LEU A 296 -20.54 5.46 -2.64
C LEU A 296 -21.32 4.61 -1.61
N ALA A 297 -20.67 3.57 -1.10
CA ALA A 297 -21.22 2.74 -0.04
C ALA A 297 -21.31 3.50 1.29
N PRO A 298 -22.24 3.17 2.19
CA PRO A 298 -22.36 3.83 3.51
C PRO A 298 -21.10 3.76 4.37
N ALA A 299 -20.29 2.71 4.17
CA ALA A 299 -19.03 2.50 4.86
C ALA A 299 -17.81 3.14 4.14
N ASN A 300 -18.04 4.00 3.12
CA ASN A 300 -16.96 4.67 2.39
C ASN A 300 -15.96 5.36 3.32
N GLY A 301 -14.65 5.11 3.12
CA GLY A 301 -13.58 5.65 3.94
C GLY A 301 -13.55 5.18 5.40
N ARG A 302 -14.27 4.10 5.74
CA ARG A 302 -14.40 3.59 7.11
C ARG A 302 -13.96 2.15 7.29
N VAL A 303 -13.60 1.47 6.20
CA VAL A 303 -13.23 0.06 6.20
C VAL A 303 -11.98 -0.20 5.36
N TYR A 304 -11.27 -1.24 5.72
CA TYR A 304 -10.35 -1.98 4.86
C TYR A 304 -10.89 -3.40 4.69
N MET A 305 -10.39 -4.14 3.72
CA MET A 305 -10.84 -5.50 3.43
C MET A 305 -9.76 -6.53 3.81
N VAL A 306 -10.20 -7.70 4.27
CA VAL A 306 -9.35 -8.81 4.70
C VAL A 306 -9.61 -10.04 3.83
N ASN A 307 -8.53 -10.69 3.38
CA ASN A 307 -8.59 -11.96 2.65
C ASN A 307 -7.61 -12.97 3.26
N THR A 308 -8.09 -14.18 3.53
CA THR A 308 -7.31 -15.29 4.12
C THR A 308 -6.93 -16.37 3.12
N GLN A 309 -7.15 -16.13 1.82
CA GLN A 309 -6.97 -17.08 0.72
C GLN A 309 -5.91 -16.60 -0.30
N ASN A 310 -4.90 -15.86 0.17
CA ASN A 310 -3.80 -15.36 -0.67
C ASN A 310 -4.25 -14.48 -1.86
N GLY A 311 -5.33 -13.70 -1.68
CA GLY A 311 -5.87 -12.79 -2.69
C GLY A 311 -6.91 -13.41 -3.63
N THR A 312 -7.23 -14.70 -3.47
CA THR A 312 -8.31 -15.35 -4.22
C THR A 312 -9.63 -15.34 -3.44
N GLY A 313 -10.76 -15.41 -4.16
CA GLY A 313 -12.09 -15.41 -3.54
C GLY A 313 -12.48 -14.09 -2.87
N PRO A 314 -13.57 -14.10 -2.07
CA PRO A 314 -14.12 -12.89 -1.50
C PRO A 314 -13.26 -12.32 -0.37
N TRP A 315 -13.43 -11.03 -0.14
CA TRP A 315 -12.86 -10.27 0.95
C TRP A 315 -13.95 -9.94 1.98
N THR A 316 -13.57 -9.64 3.23
CA THR A 316 -14.49 -9.21 4.29
C THR A 316 -14.11 -7.82 4.79
N GLU A 317 -15.12 -6.99 5.03
CA GLU A 317 -14.90 -5.63 5.53
C GLU A 317 -14.56 -5.62 7.02
N THR A 318 -13.66 -4.75 7.39
CA THR A 318 -13.17 -4.54 8.76
C THR A 318 -13.04 -3.04 9.00
N PRO A 319 -13.45 -2.50 10.17
CA PRO A 319 -13.33 -1.09 10.46
C PRO A 319 -11.89 -0.59 10.32
N ALA A 320 -11.71 0.50 9.57
CA ALA A 320 -10.42 1.15 9.37
C ALA A 320 -9.97 1.85 10.67
N PRO A 321 -8.67 1.73 11.05
CA PRO A 321 -8.12 2.46 12.20
C PRO A 321 -8.27 3.99 12.08
N VAL A 322 -8.12 4.53 10.87
CA VAL A 322 -8.27 5.97 10.58
C VAL A 322 -9.47 6.19 9.66
N PRO A 323 -10.69 6.37 10.16
CA PRO A 323 -11.83 6.64 9.30
C PRO A 323 -11.71 7.99 8.60
N VAL A 324 -11.98 7.99 7.27
CA VAL A 324 -11.98 9.15 6.37
C VAL A 324 -13.34 9.22 5.65
N PRO A 325 -14.42 9.57 6.37
CA PRO A 325 -15.81 9.48 5.84
C PRO A 325 -16.10 10.42 4.68
N ASP A 326 -15.29 11.43 4.48
CA ASP A 326 -15.33 12.40 3.38
C ASP A 326 -14.42 12.00 2.20
N ALA A 327 -13.98 10.73 2.15
CA ALA A 327 -13.22 10.19 1.03
C ALA A 327 -13.96 10.41 -0.28
N LYS A 328 -13.25 11.00 -1.26
CA LYS A 328 -13.75 11.32 -2.59
C LYS A 328 -12.59 11.27 -3.58
N ASP A 329 -12.86 11.22 -4.86
CA ASP A 329 -11.85 11.26 -5.92
C ASP A 329 -11.09 12.59 -5.88
N ASN A 330 -9.98 12.57 -5.17
CA ASN A 330 -9.08 13.71 -4.93
C ASN A 330 -7.75 13.17 -4.37
N PRO A 331 -6.58 13.75 -4.70
CA PRO A 331 -5.28 13.24 -4.22
C PRO A 331 -5.05 13.32 -2.69
N CYS A 332 -6.02 13.80 -1.90
CA CYS A 332 -5.90 13.87 -0.45
C CYS A 332 -6.74 12.85 0.30
N PRO A 333 -8.08 12.94 0.39
CA PRO A 333 -8.79 12.15 1.40
C PRO A 333 -8.71 10.66 1.06
N ASN A 334 -8.10 9.89 1.96
CA ASN A 334 -7.91 8.44 1.86
C ASN A 334 -7.07 7.95 0.65
N TYR A 335 -6.38 8.84 -0.04
CA TYR A 335 -5.61 8.49 -1.24
C TYR A 335 -4.36 7.71 -0.88
N SER A 336 -4.23 6.48 -1.42
CA SER A 336 -3.08 5.57 -1.21
C SER A 336 -2.76 5.28 0.26
N SER A 337 -3.80 5.18 1.12
CA SER A 337 -3.65 4.87 2.54
C SER A 337 -2.83 3.59 2.76
N GLN A 338 -2.00 3.57 3.81
CA GLN A 338 -1.09 2.45 4.08
C GLN A 338 -1.51 1.70 5.34
N LEU A 339 -1.54 0.37 5.22
CA LEU A 339 -1.71 -0.54 6.34
C LEU A 339 -0.36 -1.22 6.66
N LEU A 340 0.08 -1.13 7.91
CA LEU A 340 1.29 -1.80 8.38
C LEU A 340 0.95 -2.72 9.56
N PRO A 341 0.84 -4.04 9.34
CA PRO A 341 0.59 -4.99 10.41
C PRO A 341 1.73 -5.06 11.43
N GLY A 342 1.36 -5.32 12.70
CA GLY A 342 2.31 -5.72 13.73
C GLY A 342 2.95 -7.06 13.39
N VAL A 343 4.20 -7.26 13.79
CA VAL A 343 4.95 -8.51 13.53
C VAL A 343 4.31 -9.74 14.19
N ASP A 344 3.53 -9.53 15.24
CA ASP A 344 2.77 -10.54 15.96
C ASP A 344 1.40 -10.86 15.34
N GLY A 345 0.97 -10.08 14.33
CA GLY A 345 -0.35 -10.20 13.70
C GLY A 345 -1.52 -9.83 14.60
N LEU A 346 -1.29 -9.10 15.69
CA LEU A 346 -2.35 -8.70 16.62
C LEU A 346 -2.91 -7.31 16.35
N THR A 347 -2.15 -6.46 15.66
CA THR A 347 -2.50 -5.06 15.41
C THR A 347 -2.20 -4.67 13.98
N VAL A 348 -2.83 -3.60 13.51
CA VAL A 348 -2.52 -2.90 12.27
C VAL A 348 -2.44 -1.40 12.53
N LEU A 349 -1.35 -0.79 12.10
CA LEU A 349 -1.21 0.66 11.97
C LEU A 349 -1.76 1.06 10.61
N GLU A 350 -2.63 2.06 10.59
CA GLU A 350 -3.00 2.76 9.37
C GLU A 350 -2.41 4.16 9.36
N VAL A 351 -1.93 4.57 8.18
CA VAL A 351 -1.58 5.95 7.86
C VAL A 351 -2.43 6.39 6.69
N ALA A 352 -3.33 7.34 6.92
CA ALA A 352 -4.27 7.83 5.92
C ALA A 352 -4.21 9.35 5.81
N LEU A 353 -4.59 9.87 4.65
CA LEU A 353 -4.65 11.30 4.38
C LEU A 353 -6.06 11.84 4.65
N LYS A 354 -6.13 13.03 5.26
CA LYS A 354 -7.37 13.76 5.51
C LYS A 354 -7.14 15.24 5.28
N PHE A 355 -8.20 15.95 4.97
CA PHE A 355 -8.17 17.42 5.05
C PHE A 355 -8.26 17.89 6.50
N GLU A 356 -7.33 18.76 6.89
CA GLU A 356 -7.44 19.61 8.07
C GLU A 356 -7.60 21.05 7.57
N GLY A 357 -8.83 21.57 7.63
CA GLY A 357 -9.18 22.76 6.87
C GLY A 357 -9.03 22.53 5.36
N SER A 358 -8.16 23.30 4.70
CA SER A 358 -7.83 23.15 3.26
C SER A 358 -6.52 22.40 2.99
N THR A 359 -5.81 21.98 4.04
CA THR A 359 -4.49 21.35 3.93
C THR A 359 -4.62 19.84 4.03
N CYS A 360 -3.96 19.11 3.13
CA CYS A 360 -3.87 17.67 3.18
C CYS A 360 -2.86 17.25 4.25
N GLN A 361 -3.28 16.44 5.21
CA GLN A 361 -2.49 16.02 6.36
C GLN A 361 -2.53 14.52 6.53
N ALA A 362 -1.42 13.95 7.02
CA ALA A 362 -1.35 12.55 7.38
C ALA A 362 -1.82 12.31 8.82
N PHE A 363 -2.73 11.35 8.98
CA PHE A 363 -3.21 10.86 10.27
C PHE A 363 -2.84 9.40 10.43
N TYR A 364 -2.65 8.97 11.67
CA TYR A 364 -2.31 7.59 11.99
C TYR A 364 -3.04 7.09 13.22
N GLN A 365 -3.31 5.79 13.22
CA GLN A 365 -3.87 5.07 14.36
C GLN A 365 -3.55 3.58 14.25
N THR A 366 -3.36 2.92 15.40
CA THR A 366 -3.23 1.46 15.49
C THR A 366 -4.52 0.88 16.08
N ALA A 367 -5.01 -0.19 15.47
CA ALA A 367 -6.17 -0.95 15.94
C ALA A 367 -5.85 -2.46 16.00
N PRO A 368 -6.62 -3.26 16.76
CA PRO A 368 -6.52 -4.71 16.73
C PRO A 368 -6.83 -5.27 15.31
N LEU A 369 -6.09 -6.29 14.90
CA LEU A 369 -6.46 -7.10 13.72
C LEU A 369 -7.58 -8.08 14.07
N PRO A 370 -8.49 -8.39 13.14
CA PRO A 370 -9.54 -9.38 13.37
C PRO A 370 -8.92 -10.76 13.67
N ALA A 371 -9.48 -11.44 14.64
CA ALA A 371 -9.12 -12.83 14.91
C ALA A 371 -9.53 -13.73 13.75
N ALA A 372 -8.80 -14.83 13.54
CA ALA A 372 -9.21 -15.85 12.57
C ALA A 372 -10.66 -16.29 12.83
N PRO A 373 -11.49 -16.50 11.79
CA PRO A 373 -12.80 -17.10 11.96
C PRO A 373 -12.66 -18.43 12.71
N LYS A 374 -13.47 -18.64 13.73
CA LYS A 374 -13.48 -19.95 14.42
C LYS A 374 -13.86 -21.02 13.39
N PRO A 375 -13.12 -22.16 13.33
CA PRO A 375 -13.51 -23.27 12.47
C PRO A 375 -14.98 -23.60 12.74
N ALA A 376 -15.79 -23.72 11.68
CA ALA A 376 -17.16 -24.18 11.81
C ALA A 376 -17.14 -25.53 12.56
N THR A 377 -17.75 -25.60 13.73
CA THR A 377 -17.90 -26.83 14.47
C THR A 377 -18.71 -27.78 13.60
N ARG A 378 -18.08 -28.86 13.08
CA ARG A 378 -18.84 -29.91 12.40
C ARG A 378 -19.93 -30.38 13.36
N PRO A 379 -21.18 -30.43 12.95
CA PRO A 379 -22.21 -31.05 13.77
C PRO A 379 -21.75 -32.50 14.03
N ARG A 380 -21.71 -32.90 15.30
CA ARG A 380 -21.50 -34.29 15.67
C ARG A 380 -22.66 -35.09 15.08
N ARG A 381 -22.32 -35.99 14.17
CA ARG A 381 -23.27 -37.01 13.68
C ARG A 381 -23.49 -38.06 14.78
#